data_91e73f75a28148011f3b5200bc22ca70
#
_entry.id   91e73f75a28148011f3b5200bc22ca70
#
_cell.length_a   1.000
_cell.length_b   1.000
_cell.length_c   1.000
_cell.angle_alpha   90.00
_cell.angle_beta   90.00
_cell.angle_gamma   90.00
#
_symmetry.space_group_name_H-M   'P 1'
#
loop_
_entity.id
_entity.type
_entity.pdbx_description
1 polymer ?
#
loop_
_entity_poly.entity_id
_entity_poly.type
_entity_poly.pdbx_seq_one_letter_code
_entity_poly.pdbx_strand_id
1 'polypeptide(L)'
;MVDDHFQCAGLCLVFDDGMRIILTKTKRPWKRTPTDACTLYSEPSAAVDHIEQIIEAGMPCAIDYETNMLKPDGSDARIVCAGICQAGDATIAFPWSSQIATAMKKFVQSPIKKIAANMKFEDRWTRAILGCSVRNFVWDTMQAAHVLDNRPEISGVKFQSFARLGRARYDRKVKPYLASEDSRSPNKIDQLPLPLLLKYCALDNLYEYEIAQQQMREMGYEL
;
A
#
# COMPACT_ATOMS: atom_id res chain seq x y z
N MET A 1 -14.64 25.95 -8.47
CA MET A 1 -13.19 26.22 -8.31
C MET A 1 -13.01 26.61 -6.86
N VAL A 2 -12.57 25.72 -6.03
CA VAL A 2 -12.20 26.00 -4.63
C VAL A 2 -10.73 25.59 -4.54
N ASP A 3 -9.87 26.61 -4.43
CA ASP A 3 -8.45 26.43 -4.19
C ASP A 3 -8.22 25.93 -2.77
N ASP A 4 -7.95 24.64 -2.60
CA ASP A 4 -7.48 24.07 -1.35
C ASP A 4 -5.96 24.26 -1.22
N HIS A 5 -5.55 25.48 -0.94
CA HIS A 5 -4.20 25.77 -0.44
C HIS A 5 -4.12 25.53 1.07
N PHE A 6 -4.01 24.30 1.51
CA PHE A 6 -3.52 24.01 2.86
C PHE A 6 -1.99 23.93 2.84
N GLN A 7 -1.34 25.05 3.19
CA GLN A 7 0.09 25.05 3.52
C GLN A 7 0.29 24.55 4.96
N CYS A 8 0.56 23.27 5.12
CA CYS A 8 1.12 22.78 6.39
C CYS A 8 2.63 22.95 6.34
N ALA A 9 3.16 23.85 7.17
CA ALA A 9 4.59 23.93 7.41
C ALA A 9 5.04 22.70 8.21
N GLY A 10 5.89 21.86 7.66
CA GLY A 10 6.51 20.76 8.40
C GLY A 10 7.50 21.31 9.43
N LEU A 11 7.32 20.95 10.69
CA LEU A 11 8.31 21.18 11.74
C LEU A 11 9.37 20.08 11.64
N CYS A 12 10.61 20.43 11.39
CA CYS A 12 11.75 19.53 11.50
C CYS A 12 12.50 19.84 12.79
N LEU A 13 12.67 18.81 13.65
CA LEU A 13 13.53 18.91 14.82
C LEU A 13 14.96 18.63 14.38
N VAL A 14 15.81 19.63 14.47
CA VAL A 14 17.27 19.51 14.25
C VAL A 14 17.95 19.71 15.60
N PHE A 15 18.82 18.77 15.99
CA PHE A 15 19.68 18.92 17.15
C PHE A 15 21.00 19.56 16.68
N ASP A 16 21.40 20.66 17.31
CA ASP A 16 22.75 21.15 17.20
C ASP A 16 23.66 20.46 18.25
N ASP A 17 24.96 20.60 18.10
CA ASP A 17 25.97 19.98 18.98
C ASP A 17 25.87 20.46 20.44
N GLY A 18 24.97 21.35 20.76
CA GLY A 18 24.71 21.88 22.10
C GLY A 18 23.38 21.45 22.74
N MET A 19 22.69 20.44 22.20
CA MET A 19 21.37 19.96 22.67
C MET A 19 20.25 21.05 22.66
N ARG A 20 20.30 21.98 21.74
CA ARG A 20 19.19 22.91 21.52
C ARG A 20 18.29 22.38 20.42
N ILE A 21 16.99 22.35 20.70
CA ILE A 21 15.97 22.04 19.69
C ILE A 21 15.77 23.29 18.83
N ILE A 22 16.27 23.28 17.60
CA ILE A 22 16.00 24.33 16.63
C ILE A 22 14.80 23.92 15.79
N LEU A 23 13.70 24.63 15.95
CA LEU A 23 12.52 24.47 15.09
C LEU A 23 12.77 25.17 13.75
N THR A 24 13.27 24.44 12.76
CA THR A 24 13.39 24.96 11.40
C THR A 24 12.11 24.68 10.63
N LYS A 25 11.46 25.72 10.11
CA LYS A 25 10.41 25.60 9.10
C LYS A 25 11.06 25.17 7.78
N THR A 26 11.19 23.86 7.56
CA THR A 26 11.53 23.39 6.23
C THR A 26 10.29 23.49 5.37
N LYS A 27 10.27 24.42 4.43
CA LYS A 27 9.37 24.40 3.28
C LYS A 27 9.80 23.22 2.38
N ARG A 28 9.49 21.97 2.77
CA ARG A 28 9.52 20.90 1.79
C ARG A 28 8.28 21.08 0.92
N PRO A 29 8.43 21.34 -0.37
CA PRO A 29 7.27 21.37 -1.25
C PRO A 29 6.59 20.00 -1.14
N TRP A 30 5.30 19.99 -0.83
CA TRP A 30 4.50 18.78 -0.87
C TRP A 30 4.63 18.18 -2.26
N LYS A 31 5.22 17.01 -2.36
CA LYS A 31 5.24 16.30 -3.63
C LYS A 31 3.79 16.00 -4.01
N ARG A 32 3.37 16.45 -5.19
CA ARG A 32 2.05 16.10 -5.73
C ARG A 32 1.86 14.60 -5.65
N THR A 33 0.66 14.16 -5.32
CA THR A 33 0.29 12.74 -5.40
C THR A 33 0.55 12.27 -6.82
N PRO A 34 1.40 11.27 -7.07
CA PRO A 34 1.74 10.84 -8.42
C PRO A 34 0.58 10.04 -9.01
N THR A 35 -0.49 10.74 -9.38
CA THR A 35 -1.66 10.13 -10.03
C THR A 35 -1.33 9.58 -11.41
N ASP A 36 -0.28 10.12 -12.05
CA ASP A 36 0.15 9.73 -13.38
C ASP A 36 0.96 8.41 -13.38
N ALA A 37 1.40 7.96 -12.20
CA ALA A 37 2.12 6.69 -12.02
C ALA A 37 1.18 5.49 -11.74
N CYS A 38 -0.14 5.71 -11.73
CA CYS A 38 -1.11 4.67 -11.39
C CYS A 38 -2.00 4.34 -12.59
N THR A 39 -2.01 3.09 -13.02
CA THR A 39 -2.95 2.57 -14.02
C THR A 39 -4.10 1.86 -13.31
N LEU A 40 -5.31 2.37 -13.48
CA LEU A 40 -6.50 1.83 -12.85
C LEU A 40 -7.32 1.06 -13.90
N TYR A 41 -7.43 -0.24 -13.71
CA TYR A 41 -8.20 -1.10 -14.60
C TYR A 41 -9.64 -1.23 -14.09
N SER A 42 -10.63 -0.83 -14.89
CA SER A 42 -12.04 -1.15 -14.62
C SER A 42 -12.39 -2.56 -15.11
N GLU A 43 -11.69 -3.04 -16.15
CA GLU A 43 -11.91 -4.33 -16.77
C GLU A 43 -10.84 -5.34 -16.37
N PRO A 44 -11.22 -6.50 -15.80
CA PRO A 44 -10.27 -7.50 -15.31
C PRO A 44 -9.32 -8.05 -16.39
N SER A 45 -9.77 -8.23 -17.63
CA SER A 45 -8.97 -8.82 -18.70
C SER A 45 -7.69 -8.02 -18.99
N ALA A 46 -7.80 -6.70 -19.10
CA ALA A 46 -6.65 -5.84 -19.34
C ALA A 46 -5.64 -5.85 -18.16
N ALA A 47 -6.12 -6.06 -16.94
CA ALA A 47 -5.24 -6.21 -15.78
C ALA A 47 -4.50 -7.56 -15.80
N VAL A 48 -5.11 -8.63 -16.30
CA VAL A 48 -4.46 -9.97 -16.43
C VAL A 48 -3.22 -9.88 -17.28
N ASP A 49 -3.31 -9.26 -18.47
CA ASP A 49 -2.17 -9.11 -19.37
C ASP A 49 -1.03 -8.31 -18.70
N HIS A 50 -1.36 -7.27 -17.95
CA HIS A 50 -0.35 -6.49 -17.24
C HIS A 50 0.28 -7.27 -16.08
N ILE A 51 -0.49 -8.07 -15.34
CA ILE A 51 0.05 -8.96 -14.29
C ILE A 51 1.04 -9.96 -14.90
N GLU A 52 0.75 -10.50 -16.07
CA GLU A 52 1.66 -11.42 -16.77
C GLU A 52 2.94 -10.71 -17.20
N GLN A 53 2.87 -9.49 -17.71
CA GLN A 53 4.06 -8.66 -18.00
C GLN A 53 4.90 -8.38 -16.75
N ILE A 54 4.27 -8.10 -15.61
CA ILE A 54 4.96 -7.93 -14.31
C ILE A 54 5.69 -9.22 -13.92
N ILE A 55 5.07 -10.39 -14.14
CA ILE A 55 5.69 -11.69 -13.85
C ILE A 55 6.90 -11.91 -14.75
N GLU A 56 6.79 -11.60 -16.03
CA GLU A 56 7.88 -11.74 -17.01
C GLU A 56 9.05 -10.79 -16.70
N ALA A 57 8.76 -9.55 -16.30
CA ALA A 57 9.78 -8.58 -15.93
C ALA A 57 10.58 -8.99 -14.68
N GLY A 58 10.00 -9.76 -13.78
CA GLY A 58 10.69 -10.37 -12.64
C GLY A 58 11.20 -9.39 -11.57
N MET A 59 10.82 -8.11 -11.67
CA MET A 59 11.28 -7.06 -10.74
C MET A 59 10.53 -7.14 -9.40
N PRO A 60 11.13 -6.70 -8.28
CA PRO A 60 10.46 -6.65 -6.98
C PRO A 60 9.16 -5.85 -7.03
N CYS A 61 8.13 -6.32 -6.30
CA CYS A 61 6.80 -5.71 -6.29
C CYS A 61 6.27 -5.53 -4.87
N ALA A 62 5.57 -4.42 -4.61
CA ALA A 62 4.64 -4.32 -3.48
C ALA A 62 3.27 -4.87 -3.88
N ILE A 63 2.56 -5.45 -2.92
CA ILE A 63 1.23 -6.05 -3.10
C ILE A 63 0.34 -5.68 -1.92
N ASP A 64 -0.89 -5.28 -2.20
CA ASP A 64 -1.91 -4.97 -1.21
C ASP A 64 -3.30 -5.40 -1.67
N TYR A 65 -4.12 -5.88 -0.73
CA TYR A 65 -5.50 -6.28 -0.96
C TYR A 65 -6.46 -5.37 -0.20
N GLU A 66 -7.50 -4.92 -0.88
CA GLU A 66 -8.64 -4.29 -0.24
C GLU A 66 -9.74 -5.32 -0.04
N THR A 67 -10.16 -5.50 1.19
CA THR A 67 -11.06 -6.60 1.59
C THR A 67 -12.30 -6.08 2.30
N ASN A 68 -13.39 -6.82 2.22
CA ASN A 68 -14.64 -6.41 2.87
C ASN A 68 -14.67 -6.68 4.38
N MET A 69 -13.66 -7.34 4.94
CA MET A 69 -13.49 -7.56 6.37
C MET A 69 -12.04 -7.81 6.73
N LEU A 70 -11.68 -7.73 8.01
CA LEU A 70 -10.29 -7.91 8.46
C LEU A 70 -9.82 -9.38 8.42
N LYS A 71 -10.74 -10.34 8.51
CA LYS A 71 -10.42 -11.77 8.55
C LYS A 71 -11.15 -12.51 7.46
N PRO A 72 -10.49 -13.43 6.73
CA PRO A 72 -11.12 -14.20 5.65
C PRO A 72 -11.96 -15.40 6.13
N ASP A 73 -12.27 -15.49 7.43
CA ASP A 73 -12.95 -16.65 8.02
C ASP A 73 -14.49 -16.55 7.94
N GLY A 74 -15.02 -15.40 7.51
CA GLY A 74 -16.46 -15.20 7.35
C GLY A 74 -16.98 -15.80 6.04
N SER A 75 -18.25 -16.23 6.02
CA SER A 75 -18.89 -16.78 4.82
C SER A 75 -18.89 -15.82 3.62
N ASP A 76 -18.97 -14.52 3.90
CA ASP A 76 -19.02 -13.47 2.89
C ASP A 76 -17.65 -12.78 2.65
N ALA A 77 -16.59 -13.36 3.22
CA ALA A 77 -15.25 -12.82 3.12
C ALA A 77 -14.76 -12.82 1.67
N ARG A 78 -14.36 -11.64 1.17
CA ARG A 78 -13.85 -11.51 -0.20
C ARG A 78 -12.82 -10.40 -0.32
N ILE A 79 -11.92 -10.57 -1.25
CA ILE A 79 -11.08 -9.49 -1.76
C ILE A 79 -11.95 -8.68 -2.72
N VAL A 80 -11.96 -7.36 -2.60
CA VAL A 80 -12.76 -6.45 -3.43
C VAL A 80 -11.92 -5.90 -4.59
N CYS A 81 -10.69 -5.49 -4.31
CA CYS A 81 -9.71 -5.15 -5.33
C CYS A 81 -8.30 -5.47 -4.83
N ALA A 82 -7.34 -5.42 -5.73
CA ALA A 82 -5.93 -5.60 -5.41
C ALA A 82 -5.09 -4.61 -6.20
N GLY A 83 -3.88 -4.37 -5.72
CA GLY A 83 -2.89 -3.57 -6.40
C GLY A 83 -1.52 -4.24 -6.41
N ILE A 84 -0.72 -3.87 -7.39
CA ILE A 84 0.69 -4.25 -7.51
C ILE A 84 1.47 -3.00 -7.90
N CYS A 85 2.55 -2.71 -7.19
CA CYS A 85 3.51 -1.68 -7.60
C CYS A 85 4.85 -2.34 -7.92
N GLN A 86 5.28 -2.21 -9.15
CA GLN A 86 6.61 -2.64 -9.61
C GLN A 86 7.49 -1.42 -9.82
N ALA A 87 8.72 -1.46 -9.30
CA ALA A 87 9.74 -0.42 -9.47
C ALA A 87 9.34 1.01 -9.04
N GLY A 88 8.29 1.15 -8.19
CA GLY A 88 7.85 2.45 -7.64
C GLY A 88 7.11 3.39 -8.60
N ASP A 89 7.18 3.16 -9.91
CA ASP A 89 6.58 4.03 -10.92
C ASP A 89 5.43 3.35 -11.69
N ALA A 90 5.43 2.03 -11.74
CA ALA A 90 4.42 1.25 -12.44
C ALA A 90 3.48 0.59 -11.44
N THR A 91 2.48 1.32 -11.02
CA THR A 91 1.45 0.82 -10.10
C THR A 91 0.17 0.53 -10.85
N ILE A 92 -0.38 -0.66 -10.64
CA ILE A 92 -1.69 -1.05 -11.15
C ILE A 92 -2.65 -1.36 -10.01
N ALA A 93 -3.93 -1.08 -10.21
CA ALA A 93 -5.00 -1.56 -9.35
C ALA A 93 -6.19 -2.01 -10.18
N PHE A 94 -6.86 -3.06 -9.72
CA PHE A 94 -7.92 -3.73 -10.49
C PHE A 94 -8.94 -4.37 -9.54
N PRO A 95 -10.22 -4.47 -9.96
CA PRO A 95 -11.26 -5.14 -9.20
C PRO A 95 -11.00 -6.65 -9.18
N TRP A 96 -11.40 -7.30 -8.10
CA TRP A 96 -11.26 -8.75 -7.98
C TRP A 96 -12.28 -9.50 -8.83
N SER A 97 -11.82 -10.55 -9.50
CA SER A 97 -12.65 -11.47 -10.30
C SER A 97 -12.01 -12.88 -10.34
N SER A 98 -12.71 -13.87 -10.89
CA SER A 98 -12.14 -15.21 -11.08
C SER A 98 -10.92 -15.22 -12.02
N GLN A 99 -10.92 -14.38 -13.06
CA GLN A 99 -9.79 -14.23 -13.97
C GLN A 99 -8.58 -13.63 -13.24
N ILE A 100 -8.82 -12.58 -12.46
CA ILE A 100 -7.79 -11.95 -11.62
C ILE A 100 -7.26 -12.96 -10.58
N ALA A 101 -8.11 -13.74 -9.93
CA ALA A 101 -7.68 -14.75 -8.97
C ALA A 101 -6.70 -15.76 -9.61
N THR A 102 -6.94 -16.16 -10.86
CA THR A 102 -6.03 -17.04 -11.60
C THR A 102 -4.67 -16.39 -11.89
N ALA A 103 -4.66 -15.14 -12.35
CA ALA A 103 -3.43 -14.38 -12.62
C ALA A 103 -2.67 -14.08 -11.32
N MET A 104 -3.37 -13.66 -10.27
CA MET A 104 -2.79 -13.40 -8.96
C MET A 104 -2.21 -14.67 -8.33
N LYS A 105 -2.83 -15.84 -8.54
CA LYS A 105 -2.24 -17.11 -8.07
C LYS A 105 -0.89 -17.37 -8.72
N LYS A 106 -0.75 -17.14 -10.04
CA LYS A 106 0.55 -17.21 -10.74
C LYS A 106 1.55 -16.20 -10.15
N PHE A 107 1.12 -14.93 -9.96
CA PHE A 107 1.95 -13.86 -9.43
C PHE A 107 2.46 -14.18 -8.03
N VAL A 108 1.57 -14.52 -7.08
CA VAL A 108 1.97 -14.78 -5.68
C VAL A 108 2.86 -16.01 -5.54
N GLN A 109 2.77 -16.97 -6.46
CA GLN A 109 3.63 -18.17 -6.52
C GLN A 109 4.92 -17.95 -7.31
N SER A 110 5.06 -16.85 -8.05
CA SER A 110 6.27 -16.54 -8.82
C SER A 110 7.49 -16.29 -7.90
N PRO A 111 8.72 -16.40 -8.44
CA PRO A 111 9.95 -16.14 -7.67
C PRO A 111 10.22 -14.64 -7.42
N ILE A 112 9.37 -13.75 -7.92
CA ILE A 112 9.49 -12.30 -7.69
C ILE A 112 9.58 -12.02 -6.19
N LYS A 113 10.44 -11.10 -5.80
CA LYS A 113 10.50 -10.55 -4.43
C LYS A 113 9.27 -9.72 -4.16
N LYS A 114 8.55 -10.00 -3.07
CA LYS A 114 7.33 -9.30 -2.70
C LYS A 114 7.50 -8.51 -1.42
N ILE A 115 6.89 -7.35 -1.39
CA ILE A 115 6.85 -6.39 -0.31
C ILE A 115 5.38 -6.25 0.11
N ALA A 116 5.10 -6.08 1.39
CA ALA A 116 3.78 -5.74 1.88
C ALA A 116 3.85 -4.93 3.19
N ALA A 117 2.75 -4.30 3.57
CA ALA A 117 2.57 -3.77 4.91
C ALA A 117 1.75 -4.76 5.74
N ASN A 118 2.35 -5.40 6.76
CA ASN A 118 1.73 -6.49 7.51
C ASN A 118 1.48 -7.74 6.65
N MET A 119 2.55 -8.27 6.05
CA MET A 119 2.51 -9.41 5.11
C MET A 119 1.68 -10.62 5.58
N LYS A 120 1.42 -10.74 6.89
CA LYS A 120 0.54 -11.76 7.45
C LYS A 120 -0.90 -11.60 6.97
N PHE A 121 -1.33 -10.38 6.71
CA PHE A 121 -2.67 -10.10 6.21
C PHE A 121 -2.80 -10.61 4.77
N GLU A 122 -1.87 -10.22 3.89
CA GLU A 122 -1.86 -10.63 2.48
C GLU A 122 -1.72 -12.15 2.34
N ASP A 123 -0.83 -12.78 3.12
CA ASP A 123 -0.66 -14.24 3.06
C ASP A 123 -1.90 -14.99 3.57
N ARG A 124 -2.54 -14.49 4.63
CA ARG A 124 -3.76 -15.08 5.16
C ARG A 124 -4.91 -15.02 4.15
N TRP A 125 -5.13 -13.87 3.51
CA TRP A 125 -6.13 -13.71 2.47
C TRP A 125 -5.81 -14.53 1.23
N THR A 126 -4.54 -14.58 0.81
CA THR A 126 -4.07 -15.42 -0.29
C THR A 126 -4.36 -16.90 -0.02
N ARG A 127 -4.07 -17.39 1.18
CA ARG A 127 -4.39 -18.79 1.56
C ARG A 127 -5.88 -19.08 1.52
N ALA A 128 -6.68 -18.18 2.03
CA ALA A 128 -8.12 -18.37 2.08
C ALA A 128 -8.78 -18.37 0.70
N ILE A 129 -8.38 -17.45 -0.18
CA ILE A 129 -9.03 -17.23 -1.48
C ILE A 129 -8.35 -17.99 -2.62
N LEU A 130 -7.02 -18.09 -2.62
CA LEU A 130 -6.25 -18.75 -3.70
C LEU A 130 -5.76 -20.15 -3.35
N GLY A 131 -5.88 -20.58 -2.09
CA GLY A 131 -5.46 -21.90 -1.61
C GLY A 131 -3.94 -22.09 -1.62
N CYS A 132 -3.15 -21.02 -1.57
CA CYS A 132 -1.68 -21.08 -1.56
C CYS A 132 -1.09 -19.93 -0.74
N SER A 133 0.14 -20.09 -0.24
CA SER A 133 0.88 -19.02 0.41
C SER A 133 1.53 -18.11 -0.62
N VAL A 134 1.78 -16.86 -0.25
CA VAL A 134 2.64 -15.98 -1.03
C VAL A 134 4.10 -16.44 -0.91
N ARG A 135 4.77 -16.61 -2.03
CA ARG A 135 6.19 -16.97 -2.08
C ARG A 135 7.06 -15.73 -2.11
N ASN A 136 8.22 -15.84 -1.50
CA ASN A 136 9.30 -14.86 -1.59
C ASN A 136 8.91 -13.45 -1.07
N PHE A 137 8.17 -13.38 0.05
CA PHE A 137 8.07 -12.15 0.82
C PHE A 137 9.45 -11.80 1.39
N VAL A 138 9.95 -10.61 1.07
CA VAL A 138 11.30 -10.17 1.48
C VAL A 138 11.27 -8.96 2.40
N TRP A 139 10.17 -8.20 2.43
CA TRP A 139 10.07 -7.01 3.25
C TRP A 139 8.65 -6.73 3.71
N ASP A 140 8.52 -6.46 5.01
CA ASP A 140 7.30 -5.98 5.66
C ASP A 140 7.52 -4.54 6.14
N THR A 141 6.89 -3.58 5.48
CA THR A 141 7.08 -2.15 5.78
C THR A 141 6.59 -1.76 7.17
N MET A 142 5.58 -2.46 7.70
CA MET A 142 5.07 -2.23 9.04
C MET A 142 6.05 -2.74 10.10
N GLN A 143 6.61 -3.94 9.92
CA GLN A 143 7.61 -4.51 10.82
C GLN A 143 8.91 -3.70 10.78
N ALA A 144 9.38 -3.33 9.59
CA ALA A 144 10.56 -2.50 9.45
C ALA A 144 10.39 -1.12 10.10
N ALA A 145 9.21 -0.49 9.95
CA ALA A 145 8.91 0.76 10.65
C ALA A 145 8.99 0.60 12.17
N HIS A 146 8.46 -0.51 12.71
CA HIS A 146 8.52 -0.79 14.15
C HIS A 146 9.94 -1.05 14.66
N VAL A 147 10.78 -1.69 13.85
CA VAL A 147 12.21 -1.91 14.18
C VAL A 147 12.97 -0.58 14.20
N LEU A 148 12.71 0.30 13.25
CA LEU A 148 13.35 1.62 13.16
C LEU A 148 12.86 2.61 14.23
N ASP A 149 11.60 2.49 14.62
CA ASP A 149 10.98 3.36 15.63
C ASP A 149 9.80 2.62 16.27
N ASN A 150 9.96 2.24 17.53
CA ASN A 150 8.98 1.41 18.27
C ASN A 150 7.83 2.20 18.93
N ARG A 151 7.68 3.50 18.64
CA ARG A 151 6.57 4.28 19.16
C ARG A 151 5.23 3.73 18.64
N PRO A 152 4.14 3.82 19.43
CA PRO A 152 2.84 3.33 19.01
C PRO A 152 2.27 4.14 17.82
N GLU A 153 1.43 3.50 17.01
CA GLU A 153 0.62 4.11 15.95
C GLU A 153 1.38 4.71 14.76
N ILE A 154 2.70 4.53 14.67
CA ILE A 154 3.50 5.12 13.60
C ILE A 154 3.83 4.16 12.44
N SER A 155 3.61 2.86 12.61
CA SER A 155 4.06 1.84 11.63
C SER A 155 3.17 1.71 10.39
N GLY A 156 1.96 2.28 10.42
CA GLY A 156 1.02 2.17 9.28
C GLY A 156 1.46 2.98 8.05
N VAL A 157 1.12 2.48 6.85
CA VAL A 157 1.47 3.10 5.55
C VAL A 157 1.11 4.58 5.49
N LYS A 158 -0.08 4.97 5.99
CA LYS A 158 -0.56 6.37 5.94
C LYS A 158 0.31 7.32 6.77
N PHE A 159 0.78 6.87 7.94
CA PHE A 159 1.73 7.64 8.74
C PHE A 159 3.12 7.66 8.10
N GLN A 160 3.61 6.51 7.67
CA GLN A 160 4.93 6.38 7.05
C GLN A 160 5.02 7.18 5.74
N SER A 161 3.97 7.19 4.91
CA SER A 161 3.92 8.00 3.69
C SER A 161 3.96 9.50 3.98
N PHE A 162 3.31 9.94 5.05
CA PHE A 162 3.41 11.33 5.50
C PHE A 162 4.80 11.65 6.05
N ALA A 163 5.31 10.85 6.99
CA ALA A 163 6.54 11.14 7.70
C ALA A 163 7.78 11.00 6.80
N ARG A 164 7.87 9.96 5.99
CA ARG A 164 9.03 9.64 5.15
C ARG A 164 8.97 10.29 3.77
N LEU A 165 7.79 10.28 3.14
CA LEU A 165 7.63 10.69 1.75
C LEU A 165 7.06 12.11 1.61
N GLY A 166 6.59 12.73 2.71
CA GLY A 166 5.94 14.05 2.68
C GLY A 166 4.61 14.03 1.91
N ARG A 167 3.90 12.90 1.88
CA ARG A 167 2.62 12.78 1.18
C ARG A 167 1.47 13.26 2.04
N ALA A 168 0.54 14.00 1.44
CA ALA A 168 -0.70 14.35 2.13
C ALA A 168 -1.58 13.12 2.36
N ARG A 169 -2.46 13.17 3.34
CA ARG A 169 -3.43 12.10 3.59
C ARG A 169 -4.37 11.90 2.40
N TYR A 170 -4.41 10.70 1.88
CA TYR A 170 -5.23 10.28 0.73
C TYR A 170 -6.40 9.37 1.10
N ASP A 171 -6.45 8.94 2.36
CA ASP A 171 -7.44 8.00 2.90
C ASP A 171 -8.76 8.65 3.37
N ARG A 172 -8.85 9.98 3.43
CA ARG A 172 -9.99 10.71 4.03
C ARG A 172 -11.36 10.29 3.50
N LYS A 173 -11.46 10.09 2.18
CA LYS A 173 -12.73 9.73 1.52
C LYS A 173 -13.05 8.24 1.65
N VAL A 174 -12.06 7.40 1.92
CA VAL A 174 -12.20 5.94 1.99
C VAL A 174 -12.37 5.47 3.43
N LYS A 175 -11.66 6.09 4.37
CA LYS A 175 -11.64 5.71 5.78
C LYS A 175 -13.01 5.42 6.42
N PRO A 176 -14.09 6.20 6.17
CA PRO A 176 -15.40 5.90 6.75
C PRO A 176 -16.01 4.56 6.30
N TYR A 177 -15.57 4.05 5.16
CA TYR A 177 -16.05 2.78 4.59
C TYR A 177 -15.23 1.57 5.03
N LEU A 178 -14.05 1.80 5.60
CA LEU A 178 -13.16 0.74 6.09
C LEU A 178 -13.49 0.31 7.53
N ALA A 179 -14.29 1.10 8.25
CA ALA A 179 -14.66 0.78 9.62
C ALA A 179 -15.68 -0.36 9.63
N SER A 180 -15.46 -1.34 10.50
CA SER A 180 -16.36 -2.43 10.82
C SER A 180 -16.63 -2.47 12.33
N GLU A 181 -17.72 -3.10 12.75
CA GLU A 181 -18.08 -3.24 14.17
C GLU A 181 -17.04 -4.08 14.94
N ASP A 182 -16.57 -5.14 14.29
CA ASP A 182 -15.51 -6.00 14.82
C ASP A 182 -14.66 -6.60 13.67
N SER A 183 -13.68 -7.45 14.02
CA SER A 183 -12.74 -8.05 13.06
C SER A 183 -13.34 -9.09 12.12
N ARG A 184 -14.59 -9.52 12.33
CA ARG A 184 -15.33 -10.51 11.53
C ARG A 184 -16.54 -9.91 10.83
N SER A 185 -16.94 -8.71 11.21
CA SER A 185 -18.04 -7.99 10.56
C SER A 185 -17.56 -7.34 9.28
N PRO A 186 -18.37 -7.35 8.21
CA PRO A 186 -18.03 -6.66 6.98
C PRO A 186 -17.97 -5.16 7.19
N ASN A 187 -17.05 -4.52 6.51
CA ASN A 187 -17.00 -3.08 6.37
C ASN A 187 -17.90 -2.62 5.19
N LYS A 188 -17.83 -1.35 4.82
CA LYS A 188 -18.66 -0.78 3.76
C LYS A 188 -17.90 -0.51 2.47
N ILE A 189 -16.76 -1.17 2.25
CA ILE A 189 -15.86 -0.89 1.12
C ILE A 189 -16.54 -1.08 -0.24
N ASP A 190 -17.49 -2.01 -0.34
CA ASP A 190 -18.29 -2.24 -1.55
C ASP A 190 -19.19 -1.05 -1.95
N GLN A 191 -19.43 -0.12 -1.03
CA GLN A 191 -20.23 1.08 -1.30
C GLN A 191 -19.39 2.22 -1.89
N LEU A 192 -18.07 2.05 -1.96
CA LEU A 192 -17.20 3.04 -2.58
C LEU A 192 -17.33 3.00 -4.09
N PRO A 193 -17.33 4.17 -4.76
CA PRO A 193 -17.16 4.21 -6.21
C PRO A 193 -15.86 3.52 -6.63
N LEU A 194 -15.95 2.58 -7.56
CA LEU A 194 -14.81 1.77 -8.00
C LEU A 194 -13.56 2.59 -8.34
N PRO A 195 -13.64 3.72 -9.10
CA PRO A 195 -12.46 4.52 -9.41
C PRO A 195 -11.78 5.10 -8.16
N LEU A 196 -12.55 5.43 -7.12
CA LEU A 196 -12.01 5.94 -5.85
C LEU A 196 -11.30 4.83 -5.07
N LEU A 197 -11.89 3.64 -5.02
CA LEU A 197 -11.31 2.48 -4.36
C LEU A 197 -10.02 2.03 -5.05
N LEU A 198 -10.01 1.91 -6.38
CA LEU A 198 -8.82 1.54 -7.15
C LEU A 198 -7.70 2.55 -6.99
N LYS A 199 -8.04 3.85 -6.99
CA LYS A 199 -7.04 4.89 -6.74
C LYS A 199 -6.43 4.78 -5.35
N TYR A 200 -7.24 4.50 -4.34
CA TYR A 200 -6.78 4.32 -2.97
C TYR A 200 -5.83 3.12 -2.87
N CYS A 201 -6.23 1.95 -3.39
CA CYS A 201 -5.43 0.74 -3.44
C CYS A 201 -4.10 0.95 -4.20
N ALA A 202 -4.12 1.62 -5.37
CA ALA A 202 -2.91 1.93 -6.12
C ALA A 202 -1.94 2.81 -5.34
N LEU A 203 -2.44 3.81 -4.60
CA LEU A 203 -1.60 4.69 -3.79
C LEU A 203 -1.01 3.97 -2.58
N ASP A 204 -1.74 3.03 -1.97
CA ASP A 204 -1.19 2.19 -0.89
C ASP A 204 0.00 1.38 -1.41
N ASN A 205 -0.15 0.67 -2.51
CA ASN A 205 0.93 -0.09 -3.14
C ASN A 205 2.15 0.77 -3.53
N LEU A 206 1.91 1.92 -4.14
CA LEU A 206 2.97 2.85 -4.53
C LEU A 206 3.77 3.32 -3.31
N TYR A 207 3.06 3.75 -2.27
CA TYR A 207 3.74 4.25 -1.08
C TYR A 207 4.40 3.14 -0.27
N GLU A 208 3.84 1.95 -0.22
CA GLU A 208 4.52 0.78 0.35
C GLU A 208 5.86 0.53 -0.31
N TYR A 209 5.90 0.53 -1.64
CA TYR A 209 7.13 0.34 -2.39
C TYR A 209 8.16 1.44 -2.09
N GLU A 210 7.75 2.72 -2.16
CA GLU A 210 8.62 3.87 -1.85
C GLU A 210 9.13 3.83 -0.39
N ILE A 211 8.28 3.46 0.56
CA ILE A 211 8.63 3.31 1.98
C ILE A 211 9.64 2.18 2.16
N ALA A 212 9.39 1.01 1.55
CA ALA A 212 10.30 -0.13 1.62
C ALA A 212 11.70 0.23 1.13
N GLN A 213 11.81 0.91 0.00
CA GLN A 213 13.10 1.37 -0.53
C GLN A 213 13.84 2.30 0.43
N GLN A 214 13.13 3.19 1.14
CA GLN A 214 13.77 4.07 2.13
C GLN A 214 14.20 3.29 3.37
N GLN A 215 13.34 2.43 3.90
CA GLN A 215 13.63 1.60 5.06
C GLN A 215 14.82 0.67 4.80
N MET A 216 14.86 0.02 3.63
CA MET A 216 15.95 -0.85 3.23
C MET A 216 17.28 -0.10 3.20
N ARG A 217 17.33 1.09 2.55
CA ARG A 217 18.54 1.93 2.54
C ARG A 217 18.98 2.33 3.95
N GLU A 218 18.03 2.70 4.82
CA GLU A 218 18.29 3.10 6.22
C GLU A 218 18.86 1.94 7.03
N MET A 219 18.43 0.70 6.75
CA MET A 219 18.86 -0.52 7.42
C MET A 219 20.03 -1.23 6.72
N GLY A 220 20.57 -0.68 5.63
CA GLY A 220 21.70 -1.25 4.88
C GLY A 220 21.36 -2.46 4.02
N TYR A 221 20.10 -2.58 3.58
CA TYR A 221 19.63 -3.63 2.66
C TYR A 221 19.42 -3.09 1.24
N GLU A 222 19.53 -3.97 0.26
CA GLU A 222 19.19 -3.73 -1.15
C GLU A 222 18.14 -4.74 -1.63
N LEU A 223 17.26 -4.28 -2.55
CA LEU A 223 16.22 -5.12 -3.17
C LEU A 223 16.79 -6.09 -4.21
#